data_86a52fbf564f54535816150b17e4edd5
#
_entry.id   86a52fbf564f54535816150b17e4edd5
#
_cell.length_a   1.000
_cell.length_b   1.000
_cell.length_c   1.000
_cell.angle_alpha   90.00
_cell.angle_beta   90.00
_cell.angle_gamma   90.00
#
_symmetry.space_group_name_H-M   'P 1'
#
loop_
_entity.id
_entity.type
_entity.pdbx_description
1 polymer ?
#
loop_
_entity_poly.entity_id
_entity_poly.type
_entity_poly.pdbx_seq_one_letter_code
_entity_poly.pdbx_strand_id
1 'polypeptide(L)'
;MRRETWGTSPPWEGKNYQAIVTHFGDLGALKQLPGLAIQRLMEKGYGFGAEGDWKVAAMVRLMKIMTSGMKDAKGTSMLEDYTYNLVPGKEGILEAHMLEICPSIADGPISIKCHV
;
A
#
# COMPACT_ATOMS: atom_id res chain seq x y z
N MET A 1 36.40 -1.09 -6.26
CA MET A 1 34.95 -1.16 -6.05
C MET A 1 34.56 -2.62 -5.87
N ARG A 2 34.43 -3.12 -4.65
CA ARG A 2 34.02 -4.51 -4.40
C ARG A 2 32.54 -4.62 -4.75
N ARG A 3 32.24 -5.44 -5.76
CA ARG A 3 30.88 -5.97 -5.89
C ARG A 3 30.67 -6.88 -4.68
N GLU A 4 29.89 -6.43 -3.72
CA GLU A 4 29.31 -7.37 -2.78
C GLU A 4 28.43 -8.29 -3.60
N THR A 5 28.86 -9.51 -3.76
CA THR A 5 28.03 -10.60 -4.24
C THR A 5 26.97 -10.79 -3.15
N TRP A 6 25.77 -10.32 -3.39
CA TRP A 6 24.62 -10.72 -2.61
C TRP A 6 24.55 -12.24 -2.75
N GLY A 7 25.17 -12.91 -1.77
CA GLY A 7 25.12 -14.35 -1.71
C GLY A 7 23.69 -14.80 -1.61
N THR A 8 23.35 -15.79 -2.43
CA THR A 8 22.21 -16.70 -2.27
C THR A 8 20.96 -16.07 -1.69
N SER A 9 19.92 -15.94 -2.48
CA SER A 9 18.55 -15.61 -2.14
C SER A 9 18.35 -14.61 -1.00
N PRO A 10 17.73 -13.47 -1.22
CA PRO A 10 17.44 -12.51 -0.16
C PRO A 10 16.79 -13.21 1.04
N PRO A 11 17.04 -12.79 2.28
CA PRO A 11 16.52 -13.46 3.48
C PRO A 11 15.00 -13.55 3.55
N TRP A 12 14.29 -12.83 2.68
CA TRP A 12 12.83 -12.88 2.51
C TRP A 12 12.36 -13.84 1.42
N GLU A 13 13.25 -14.36 0.58
CA GLU A 13 12.90 -15.31 -0.48
C GLU A 13 12.40 -16.62 0.13
N GLY A 14 11.27 -17.12 -0.35
CA GLY A 14 10.63 -18.31 0.17
C GLY A 14 9.88 -18.15 1.49
N LYS A 15 9.86 -16.95 2.09
CA LYS A 15 9.15 -16.73 3.37
C LYS A 15 7.67 -16.36 3.22
N ASN A 16 7.19 -16.28 1.98
CA ASN A 16 5.77 -16.04 1.68
C ASN A 16 5.17 -14.83 2.45
N TYR A 17 5.90 -13.73 2.51
CA TYR A 17 5.38 -12.51 3.10
C TYR A 17 4.14 -12.04 2.36
N GLN A 18 3.16 -11.56 3.10
CA GLN A 18 1.84 -11.17 2.57
C GLN A 18 1.55 -9.68 2.75
N ALA A 19 2.46 -8.95 3.35
CA ALA A 19 2.35 -7.51 3.56
C ALA A 19 3.72 -6.84 3.50
N ILE A 20 3.74 -5.58 3.17
CA ILE A 20 4.94 -4.76 2.99
C ILE A 20 4.74 -3.44 3.72
N VAL A 21 5.80 -2.95 4.32
CA VAL A 21 5.87 -1.58 4.82
C VAL A 21 7.03 -0.85 4.14
N THR A 22 6.86 0.43 3.94
CA THR A 22 7.94 1.34 3.52
C THR A 22 8.09 2.46 4.52
N HIS A 23 9.28 3.02 4.61
CA HIS A 23 9.53 4.21 5.38
C HIS A 23 10.42 5.14 4.56
N PHE A 24 10.00 6.37 4.32
CA PHE A 24 10.70 7.31 3.45
C PHE A 24 12.11 7.68 3.96
N GLY A 25 12.37 7.53 5.25
CA GLY A 25 13.69 7.70 5.87
C GLY A 25 14.62 6.48 5.75
N ASP A 26 14.15 5.35 5.22
CA ASP A 26 14.92 4.09 5.18
C ASP A 26 14.64 3.27 3.92
N LEU A 27 14.82 3.91 2.77
CA LEU A 27 14.66 3.27 1.46
C LEU A 27 15.99 2.71 0.89
N GLY A 28 17.05 2.76 1.66
CA GLY A 28 18.37 2.30 1.23
C GLY A 28 18.86 3.03 -0.02
N ALA A 29 19.09 2.29 -1.09
CA ALA A 29 19.57 2.83 -2.36
C ALA A 29 18.47 3.47 -3.23
N LEU A 30 17.19 3.31 -2.87
CA LEU A 30 16.07 3.93 -3.59
C LEU A 30 16.01 5.42 -3.28
N LYS A 31 15.95 6.24 -4.33
CA LYS A 31 15.90 7.70 -4.19
C LYS A 31 14.48 8.27 -4.12
N GLN A 32 13.49 7.44 -4.43
CA GLN A 32 12.08 7.81 -4.45
C GLN A 32 11.23 6.69 -3.87
N LEU A 33 10.04 7.04 -3.39
CA LEU A 33 9.06 6.08 -2.93
C LEU A 33 8.64 5.14 -4.08
N PRO A 34 8.58 3.83 -3.86
CA PRO A 34 8.26 2.85 -4.90
C PRO A 34 6.74 2.73 -5.16
N GLY A 35 6.05 3.88 -5.29
CA GLY A 35 4.58 3.96 -5.31
C GLY A 35 3.92 3.00 -6.30
N LEU A 36 4.37 2.99 -7.56
CA LEU A 36 3.79 2.09 -8.57
C LEU A 36 3.97 0.61 -8.22
N ALA A 37 5.13 0.24 -7.69
CA ALA A 37 5.39 -1.14 -7.28
C ALA A 37 4.46 -1.57 -6.14
N ILE A 38 4.27 -0.69 -5.16
CA ILE A 38 3.36 -0.94 -4.02
C ILE A 38 1.91 -1.06 -4.50
N GLN A 39 1.46 -0.17 -5.38
CA GLN A 39 0.11 -0.27 -5.97
C GLN A 39 -0.12 -1.63 -6.65
N ARG A 40 0.84 -2.09 -7.44
CA ARG A 40 0.77 -3.39 -8.10
C ARG A 40 0.79 -4.57 -7.12
N LEU A 41 1.53 -4.46 -6.04
CA LEU A 41 1.55 -5.48 -4.99
C LEU A 41 0.21 -5.52 -4.24
N MET A 42 -0.37 -4.37 -3.89
CA MET A 42 -1.71 -4.33 -3.29
C MET A 42 -2.77 -4.92 -4.22
N GLU A 43 -2.70 -4.66 -5.51
CA GLU A 43 -3.60 -5.25 -6.51
C GLU A 43 -3.50 -6.79 -6.54
N LYS A 44 -2.30 -7.33 -6.29
CA LYS A 44 -2.06 -8.77 -6.16
C LYS A 44 -2.45 -9.34 -4.79
N GLY A 45 -3.02 -8.53 -3.92
CA GLY A 45 -3.53 -8.97 -2.62
C GLY A 45 -2.60 -8.70 -1.44
N TYR A 46 -1.42 -8.13 -1.63
CA TYR A 46 -0.55 -7.77 -0.52
C TYR A 46 -1.17 -6.65 0.33
N GLY A 47 -0.91 -6.72 1.63
CA GLY A 47 -1.15 -5.59 2.52
C GLY A 47 -0.05 -4.54 2.38
N PHE A 48 -0.38 -3.30 2.66
CA PHE A 48 0.57 -2.21 2.66
C PHE A 48 0.31 -1.25 3.83
N GLY A 49 1.38 -0.77 4.43
CA GLY A 49 1.37 0.32 5.40
C GLY A 49 2.53 1.27 5.11
N ALA A 50 2.25 2.56 5.10
CA ALA A 50 3.26 3.59 4.97
C ALA A 50 4.01 3.79 6.29
N GLU A 51 5.14 4.48 6.21
CA GLU A 51 5.88 5.00 7.36
C GLU A 51 6.26 3.95 8.43
N GLY A 52 6.43 2.70 8.02
CA GLY A 52 6.79 1.61 8.91
C GLY A 52 5.62 1.01 9.70
N ASP A 53 4.38 1.40 9.41
CA ASP A 53 3.20 0.89 10.10
C ASP A 53 2.84 -0.52 9.66
N TRP A 54 3.45 -1.50 10.30
CA TRP A 54 3.19 -2.91 10.05
C TRP A 54 1.78 -3.34 10.49
N LYS A 55 1.16 -2.65 11.44
CA LYS A 55 -0.20 -2.96 11.90
C LYS A 55 -1.21 -2.61 10.82
N VAL A 56 -1.09 -1.43 10.22
CA VAL A 56 -1.90 -1.05 9.07
C VAL A 56 -1.65 -2.00 7.90
N ALA A 57 -0.40 -2.37 7.62
CA ALA A 57 -0.10 -3.33 6.57
C ALA A 57 -0.79 -4.69 6.80
N ALA A 58 -0.75 -5.19 8.02
CA ALA A 58 -1.46 -6.43 8.39
C ALA A 58 -2.97 -6.28 8.26
N MET A 59 -3.54 -5.14 8.67
CA MET A 59 -4.97 -4.87 8.57
C MET A 59 -5.43 -4.78 7.12
N VAL A 60 -4.70 -4.08 6.25
CA VAL A 60 -5.00 -4.02 4.81
C VAL A 60 -5.02 -5.42 4.20
N ARG A 61 -4.05 -6.29 4.57
CA ARG A 61 -4.06 -7.68 4.12
C ARG A 61 -5.26 -8.46 4.63
N LEU A 62 -5.60 -8.33 5.90
CA LEU A 62 -6.76 -8.97 6.51
C LEU A 62 -8.04 -8.55 5.79
N MET A 63 -8.23 -7.26 5.56
CA MET A 63 -9.41 -6.75 4.86
C MET A 63 -9.50 -7.27 3.43
N LYS A 64 -8.37 -7.43 2.72
CA LYS A 64 -8.35 -8.05 1.39
C LYS A 64 -8.83 -9.51 1.43
N ILE A 65 -8.43 -10.26 2.44
CA ILE A 65 -8.89 -11.64 2.63
C ILE A 65 -10.38 -11.67 2.94
N MET A 66 -10.84 -10.84 3.85
CA MET A 66 -12.24 -10.80 4.30
C MET A 66 -13.19 -10.39 3.15
N THR A 67 -12.76 -9.48 2.30
CA THR A 67 -13.58 -9.02 1.16
C THR A 67 -13.47 -9.92 -0.06
N SER A 68 -12.56 -10.89 -0.05
CA SER A 68 -12.39 -11.84 -1.14
C SER A 68 -13.65 -12.71 -1.29
N GLY A 69 -14.25 -12.66 -2.46
CA GLY A 69 -15.49 -13.39 -2.75
C GLY A 69 -16.78 -12.72 -2.28
N MET A 70 -16.72 -11.58 -1.63
CA MET A 70 -17.92 -10.79 -1.37
C MET A 70 -18.47 -10.20 -2.66
N LYS A 71 -19.78 -10.30 -2.85
CA LYS A 71 -20.45 -9.72 -4.00
C LYS A 71 -20.24 -8.19 -4.00
N ASP A 72 -19.91 -7.65 -5.16
CA ASP A 72 -19.70 -6.21 -5.40
C ASP A 72 -18.53 -5.58 -4.61
N ALA A 73 -17.68 -6.39 -3.96
CA ALA A 73 -16.49 -5.88 -3.31
C ALA A 73 -15.42 -5.50 -4.34
N LYS A 74 -15.02 -4.23 -4.33
CA LYS A 74 -13.95 -3.70 -5.22
C LYS A 74 -12.54 -3.90 -4.66
N GLY A 75 -12.42 -4.52 -3.49
CA GLY A 75 -11.16 -4.69 -2.78
C GLY A 75 -10.93 -3.60 -1.73
N THR A 76 -9.71 -3.53 -1.25
CA THR A 76 -9.31 -2.62 -0.18
C THR A 76 -7.97 -1.95 -0.51
N SER A 77 -7.72 -0.81 0.09
CA SER A 77 -6.47 -0.07 -0.03
C SER A 77 -6.03 0.45 1.33
N MET A 78 -4.76 0.81 1.45
CA MET A 78 -4.31 1.70 2.49
C MET A 78 -4.79 3.10 2.16
N LEU A 79 -5.44 3.75 3.11
CA LEU A 79 -5.83 5.15 3.08
C LEU A 79 -5.53 5.76 4.46
N GLU A 80 -5.46 7.05 4.52
CA GLU A 80 -5.25 7.83 5.73
C GLU A 80 -6.39 8.81 5.92
N ASP A 81 -6.78 9.04 7.16
CA ASP A 81 -7.71 10.08 7.53
C ASP A 81 -7.05 11.45 7.37
N TYR A 82 -7.50 12.20 6.40
CA TYR A 82 -6.88 13.46 6.00
C TYR A 82 -7.54 14.67 6.63
N THR A 83 -8.85 14.67 6.74
CA THR A 83 -9.60 15.74 7.39
C THR A 83 -10.98 15.28 7.84
N TYR A 84 -11.54 15.98 8.80
CA TYR A 84 -12.79 15.65 9.46
C TYR A 84 -13.80 16.78 9.30
N ASN A 85 -15.04 16.44 9.01
CA ASN A 85 -16.18 17.34 9.18
C ASN A 85 -16.96 16.92 10.42
N LEU A 86 -16.92 17.75 11.44
CA LEU A 86 -17.56 17.47 12.74
C LEU A 86 -18.88 18.24 12.94
N VAL A 87 -19.43 18.83 11.87
CA VAL A 87 -20.72 19.52 11.94
C VAL A 87 -21.84 18.51 12.21
N PRO A 88 -22.66 18.68 13.27
CA PRO A 88 -23.72 17.75 13.59
C PRO A 88 -24.67 17.48 12.42
N GLY A 89 -24.91 16.19 12.12
CA GLY A 89 -25.71 15.73 10.99
C GLY A 89 -25.02 15.80 9.63
N LYS A 90 -23.73 16.18 9.60
CA LYS A 90 -22.89 16.20 8.39
C LYS A 90 -21.50 15.64 8.66
N GLU A 91 -21.39 14.82 9.69
CA GLU A 91 -20.13 14.21 10.08
C GLU A 91 -19.57 13.38 8.93
N GLY A 92 -18.25 13.49 8.72
CA GLY A 92 -17.58 12.76 7.67
C GLY A 92 -16.07 12.82 7.82
N ILE A 93 -15.41 11.88 7.20
CA ILE A 93 -13.95 11.79 7.13
C ILE A 93 -13.56 11.76 5.66
N LEU A 94 -12.58 12.56 5.30
CA LEU A 94 -11.91 12.43 4.01
C LEU A 94 -10.75 11.46 4.18
N GLU A 95 -10.87 10.32 3.56
CA GLU A 95 -9.81 9.32 3.45
C GLU A 95 -9.03 9.56 2.16
N ALA A 96 -7.72 9.66 2.25
CA ALA A 96 -6.86 9.90 1.11
C ALA A 96 -5.48 9.27 1.30
N HIS A 97 -4.77 9.08 0.20
CA HIS A 97 -3.33 8.80 0.19
C HIS A 97 -2.75 9.29 -1.12
N MET A 98 -1.57 9.90 -1.07
CA MET A 98 -1.00 10.60 -2.22
C MET A 98 -0.43 9.69 -3.29
N LEU A 99 0.08 8.52 -2.93
CA LEU A 99 0.94 7.70 -3.80
C LEU A 99 0.44 6.28 -3.98
N GLU A 100 0.32 5.51 -2.90
CA GLU A 100 0.13 4.08 -2.94
C GLU A 100 -1.32 3.68 -2.72
N ILE A 101 -2.20 4.03 -3.65
CA ILE A 101 -3.60 3.60 -3.61
C ILE A 101 -3.77 2.35 -4.47
N CYS A 102 -4.46 1.34 -3.94
CA CYS A 102 -4.73 0.11 -4.70
C CYS A 102 -5.67 0.40 -5.88
N PRO A 103 -5.27 0.08 -7.12
CA PRO A 103 -6.10 0.32 -8.30
C PRO A 103 -7.48 -0.34 -8.24
N SER A 104 -7.61 -1.43 -7.48
CA SER A 104 -8.85 -2.21 -7.39
C SER A 104 -10.04 -1.45 -6.80
N ILE A 105 -9.80 -0.33 -6.07
CA ILE A 105 -10.90 0.47 -5.50
C ILE A 105 -11.45 1.53 -6.46
N ALA A 106 -10.83 1.70 -7.64
CA ALA A 106 -11.25 2.71 -8.60
C ALA A 106 -12.58 2.34 -9.28
N ASP A 107 -13.43 3.34 -9.50
CA ASP A 107 -14.70 3.20 -10.24
C ASP A 107 -14.53 3.33 -11.75
N GLY A 108 -13.39 3.75 -12.22
CA GLY A 108 -13.12 4.00 -13.64
C GLY A 108 -11.65 3.85 -13.99
N PRO A 109 -11.28 4.25 -15.21
CA PRO A 109 -9.89 4.17 -15.64
C PRO A 109 -8.97 4.96 -14.72
N ILE A 110 -7.87 4.34 -14.31
CA ILE A 110 -6.80 5.00 -13.55
C ILE A 110 -5.81 5.67 -14.49
N SER A 111 -5.23 6.77 -14.05
CA SER A 111 -4.14 7.44 -14.74
C SER A 111 -2.87 7.39 -13.89
N ILE A 112 -1.73 7.24 -14.56
CA ILE A 112 -0.42 7.33 -13.92
C ILE A 112 0.12 8.73 -14.18
N LYS A 113 0.49 9.44 -13.12
CA LYS A 113 1.18 10.73 -13.21
C LYS A 113 2.60 10.56 -12.70
N CYS A 114 3.56 11.00 -13.49
CA CYS A 114 4.94 11.12 -13.06
C CYS A 114 5.18 12.58 -12.64
N HIS A 115 5.69 12.76 -11.44
CA HIS A 115 6.20 14.04 -10.98
C HIS A 115 7.73 14.02 -11.10
N VAL A 116 8.28 14.97 -11.78
CA VAL A 116 9.74 15.15 -11.97
C VAL A 116 10.24 16.15 -10.94
#